data_22058ef4d2133f66b2b7a2bd8f5e9ba3
#
_entry.id   22058ef4d2133f66b2b7a2bd8f5e9ba3
#
_cell.length_a   1.000
_cell.length_b   1.000
_cell.length_c   1.000
_cell.angle_alpha   90.00
_cell.angle_beta   90.00
_cell.angle_gamma   90.00
#
_symmetry.space_group_name_H-M   'P 1'
#
loop_
_entity.id
_entity.type
_entity.pdbx_description
1 polymer ?
#
loop_
_entity_poly.entity_id
_entity_poly.type
_entity_poly.pdbx_seq_one_letter_code
_entity_poly.pdbx_strand_id
1 'polypeptide(L)'
;MKKHLAIIGIVVLALGLCSSLTFAQAAGTVKGVCKDAEGKPIVGGVVEYDNLDNGQKYNLKTNNRGEYFSLGITPGKYKIILFKTPDDQKANKELFHIAGFQVQLDENVMDFDLQKEAERQAKGEGLSPEEAKARQEAAAKAQKETTTVKTLQGKLDAANAAIQAKDYDTAITNLTEANQVDPTRDVLWYRLGDAYRLSAGAQTDPAERQKRYESSIDSYNKAIQLLQDGIQNGKEKDTAKANQKLSGFYTNLADAYARDHKIDDAVKSYEAAAKADPTAAASAYFNIGAVYTNAGRVDDANAAFDKCIAADPSRAEAYYQKGVNLLGKATLQGDKTIAPPGTAEAFQKYLEVAPNGPNAQSAKDLLASIGSSVETTYGTKKKQPKK
;
A
#
# COMPACT_ATOMS: atom_id res chain seq x y z
N MET A 1 21.81 100.98 -4.12
CA MET A 1 22.18 101.42 -2.75
C MET A 1 22.59 100.16 -1.94
N LYS A 2 23.85 100.27 -1.44
CA LYS A 2 24.42 99.61 -0.28
C LYS A 2 24.61 98.06 -0.39
N LYS A 3 25.79 97.61 -0.59
CA LYS A 3 27.02 97.53 0.24
C LYS A 3 27.15 96.12 0.80
N HIS A 4 28.16 95.38 0.29
CA HIS A 4 29.34 94.87 0.96
C HIS A 4 29.10 93.90 2.16
N LEU A 5 29.61 92.74 2.16
CA LEU A 5 30.97 92.46 2.64
C LEU A 5 31.39 90.99 2.27
N ALA A 6 32.58 90.93 1.73
CA ALA A 6 33.31 89.67 1.57
C ALA A 6 33.85 89.21 2.93
N ILE A 7 33.72 87.96 3.29
CA ILE A 7 34.56 87.32 4.29
C ILE A 7 35.12 86.08 3.68
N ILE A 8 36.41 86.12 3.44
CA ILE A 8 37.26 84.97 3.10
C ILE A 8 37.40 84.13 4.33
N GLY A 9 36.79 82.96 4.29
CA GLY A 9 36.98 81.92 5.30
C GLY A 9 37.86 80.82 4.69
N ILE A 10 39.10 80.75 5.18
CA ILE A 10 40.07 79.70 4.91
C ILE A 10 39.49 78.41 5.39
N VAL A 11 39.08 77.52 4.45
CA VAL A 11 38.77 76.11 4.75
C VAL A 11 40.09 75.39 4.81
N VAL A 12 40.58 75.19 6.02
CA VAL A 12 41.65 74.19 6.30
C VAL A 12 41.07 72.77 6.01
N LEU A 13 41.53 72.19 4.90
CA LEU A 13 41.24 70.84 4.56
C LEU A 13 42.07 69.94 5.49
N ALA A 14 41.49 69.59 6.66
CA ALA A 14 42.00 68.56 7.50
C ALA A 14 41.68 67.22 6.82
N LEU A 15 42.62 66.68 6.07
CA LEU A 15 42.67 65.29 5.68
C LEU A 15 42.81 64.44 6.94
N GLY A 16 41.67 64.12 7.54
CA GLY A 16 41.61 63.05 8.52
C GLY A 16 41.88 61.74 7.82
N LEU A 17 43.09 61.22 7.86
CA LEU A 17 43.44 59.84 7.69
C LEU A 17 42.73 59.06 8.81
N CYS A 18 41.47 58.64 8.56
CA CYS A 18 40.89 57.53 9.25
C CYS A 18 41.68 56.29 8.79
N SER A 19 42.80 56.01 9.40
CA SER A 19 43.36 54.69 9.47
C SER A 19 42.31 53.85 10.19
N SER A 20 41.45 53.19 9.39
CA SER A 20 40.71 52.05 9.86
C SER A 20 41.75 51.05 10.34
N LEU A 21 42.00 51.01 11.63
CA LEU A 21 42.63 49.90 12.29
C LEU A 21 41.73 48.68 12.00
N THR A 22 42.00 48.03 10.87
CA THR A 22 41.59 46.68 10.68
C THR A 22 42.30 45.90 11.78
N PHE A 23 41.60 45.67 12.88
CA PHE A 23 41.99 44.62 13.78
C PHE A 23 42.03 43.35 12.92
N ALA A 24 43.22 42.90 12.57
CA ALA A 24 43.39 41.55 12.03
C ALA A 24 42.80 40.63 13.10
N GLN A 25 41.57 40.19 12.88
CA GLN A 25 40.95 39.22 13.74
C GLN A 25 41.90 37.99 13.74
N ALA A 26 42.49 37.73 14.89
CA ALA A 26 43.32 36.55 15.03
C ALA A 26 42.48 35.33 14.63
N ALA A 27 42.90 34.65 13.61
CA ALA A 27 42.17 33.51 13.04
C ALA A 27 42.87 32.19 13.37
N GLY A 28 42.13 31.20 13.72
CA GLY A 28 42.62 29.82 13.95
C GLY A 28 42.83 29.06 12.65
N THR A 29 43.77 28.15 12.69
CA THR A 29 43.99 27.13 11.63
C THR A 29 43.14 25.91 11.91
N VAL A 30 42.40 25.42 10.90
CA VAL A 30 41.70 24.13 10.97
C VAL A 30 42.19 23.20 9.88
N LYS A 31 42.35 21.93 10.20
CA LYS A 31 42.68 20.87 9.25
C LYS A 31 42.09 19.53 9.67
N GLY A 32 42.01 18.59 8.75
CA GLY A 32 41.58 17.24 9.04
C GLY A 32 41.49 16.37 7.79
N VAL A 33 41.18 15.10 8.01
CA VAL A 33 41.01 14.09 6.97
C VAL A 33 39.59 13.52 7.08
N CYS A 34 38.90 13.38 5.94
CA CYS A 34 37.57 12.79 5.85
C CYS A 34 37.64 11.45 5.14
N LYS A 35 37.17 10.38 5.81
CA LYS A 35 37.05 9.02 5.29
C LYS A 35 35.61 8.53 5.39
N ASP A 36 35.18 7.79 4.38
CA ASP A 36 33.86 7.15 4.35
C ASP A 36 33.78 5.89 5.26
N ALA A 37 32.64 5.22 5.24
CA ALA A 37 32.40 4.02 6.05
C ALA A 37 33.27 2.81 5.63
N GLU A 38 33.82 2.82 4.41
CA GLU A 38 34.75 1.84 3.90
C GLU A 38 36.23 2.21 4.14
N GLY A 39 36.49 3.33 4.85
CA GLY A 39 37.82 3.85 5.16
C GLY A 39 38.48 4.58 3.99
N LYS A 40 37.79 4.82 2.87
CA LYS A 40 38.32 5.52 1.69
C LYS A 40 38.21 7.04 1.87
N PRO A 41 39.19 7.82 1.28
CA PRO A 41 39.11 9.27 1.32
C PRO A 41 37.82 9.82 0.68
N ILE A 42 37.14 10.75 1.34
CA ILE A 42 36.04 11.50 0.73
C ILE A 42 36.63 12.63 -0.10
N VAL A 43 36.67 12.43 -1.41
CA VAL A 43 37.25 13.36 -2.38
C VAL A 43 36.21 14.37 -2.86
N GLY A 44 36.51 15.69 -2.82
CA GLY A 44 35.62 16.74 -3.25
C GLY A 44 34.41 16.98 -2.32
N GLY A 45 34.41 16.36 -1.13
CA GLY A 45 33.45 16.61 -0.07
C GLY A 45 33.53 18.04 0.47
N VAL A 46 32.52 18.45 1.23
CA VAL A 46 32.48 19.78 1.88
C VAL A 46 32.40 19.59 3.39
N VAL A 47 33.32 20.26 4.10
CA VAL A 47 33.29 20.40 5.56
C VAL A 47 32.82 21.82 5.87
N GLU A 48 31.62 21.97 6.37
CA GLU A 48 31.01 23.25 6.76
C GLU A 48 31.23 23.49 8.25
N TYR A 49 31.89 24.60 8.58
CA TYR A 49 32.00 25.11 9.95
C TYR A 49 30.93 26.19 10.14
N ASP A 50 29.87 25.88 10.87
CA ASP A 50 28.77 26.79 11.20
C ASP A 50 28.97 27.35 12.60
N ASN A 51 29.31 28.64 12.71
CA ASN A 51 29.58 29.32 13.98
C ASN A 51 28.28 29.49 14.78
N LEU A 52 28.20 28.90 15.95
CA LEU A 52 26.99 28.91 16.79
C LEU A 52 26.80 30.28 17.51
N ASP A 53 27.82 31.12 17.56
CA ASP A 53 27.78 32.39 18.27
C ASP A 53 27.30 33.55 17.35
N ASN A 54 27.65 33.49 16.05
CA ASN A 54 27.37 34.58 15.10
C ASN A 54 26.78 34.14 13.74
N GLY A 55 26.59 32.85 13.53
CA GLY A 55 25.99 32.25 12.32
C GLY A 55 26.90 32.32 11.08
N GLN A 56 28.19 32.68 11.21
CA GLN A 56 29.13 32.69 10.10
C GLN A 56 29.48 31.27 9.66
N LYS A 57 29.46 31.02 8.35
CA LYS A 57 29.74 29.71 7.75
C LYS A 57 31.03 29.72 6.94
N TYR A 58 31.82 28.68 7.12
CA TYR A 58 33.01 28.42 6.33
C TYR A 58 32.88 27.06 5.65
N ASN A 59 33.10 27.05 4.33
CA ASN A 59 32.98 25.85 3.51
C ASN A 59 34.34 25.42 2.99
N LEU A 60 34.84 24.28 3.47
CA LEU A 60 36.16 23.75 3.13
C LEU A 60 35.99 22.51 2.26
N LYS A 61 36.70 22.46 1.12
CA LYS A 61 36.66 21.30 0.23
C LYS A 61 37.77 20.31 0.56
N THR A 62 37.44 19.03 0.51
CA THR A 62 38.44 17.99 0.64
C THR A 62 39.19 17.76 -0.69
N ASN A 63 40.50 17.49 -0.60
CA ASN A 63 41.33 17.19 -1.73
C ASN A 63 41.30 15.67 -2.13
N ASN A 64 42.13 15.25 -3.07
CA ASN A 64 42.20 13.87 -3.55
C ASN A 64 42.61 12.83 -2.47
N ARG A 65 43.10 13.27 -1.30
CA ARG A 65 43.44 12.44 -0.15
C ARG A 65 42.37 12.55 0.97
N GLY A 66 41.29 13.26 0.71
CA GLY A 66 40.25 13.54 1.71
C GLY A 66 40.66 14.60 2.73
N GLU A 67 41.77 15.31 2.54
CA GLU A 67 42.28 16.31 3.48
C GLU A 67 41.62 17.67 3.20
N TYR A 68 41.33 18.43 4.26
CA TYR A 68 40.91 19.81 4.18
C TYR A 68 41.72 20.70 5.11
N PHE A 69 41.80 22.00 4.77
CA PHE A 69 42.63 22.97 5.47
C PHE A 69 42.11 24.40 5.28
N SER A 70 42.23 25.21 6.34
CA SER A 70 41.95 26.65 6.30
C SER A 70 42.79 27.40 7.35
N LEU A 71 43.27 28.58 7.00
CA LEU A 71 44.01 29.52 7.89
C LEU A 71 43.14 30.67 8.43
N GLY A 72 41.84 30.69 8.17
CA GLY A 72 41.07 31.92 8.38
C GLY A 72 39.77 31.72 9.17
N ILE A 73 39.68 30.72 10.02
CA ILE A 73 38.48 30.47 10.82
C ILE A 73 38.54 31.25 12.12
N THR A 74 37.56 32.11 12.40
CA THR A 74 37.49 32.85 13.65
C THR A 74 37.33 31.92 14.84
N PRO A 75 38.01 32.15 16.00
CA PRO A 75 37.78 31.40 17.20
C PRO A 75 36.31 31.48 17.65
N GLY A 76 35.78 30.36 18.17
CA GLY A 76 34.39 30.31 18.59
C GLY A 76 33.88 28.87 18.68
N LYS A 77 32.59 28.69 18.98
CA LYS A 77 31.93 27.41 19.06
C LYS A 77 31.21 27.10 17.77
N TYR A 78 31.46 25.92 17.22
CA TYR A 78 30.98 25.52 15.90
C TYR A 78 30.17 24.25 15.92
N LYS A 79 29.15 24.16 15.03
CA LYS A 79 28.65 22.93 14.46
C LYS A 79 29.48 22.65 13.21
N ILE A 80 30.13 21.49 13.12
CA ILE A 80 30.88 21.08 11.95
C ILE A 80 30.08 19.99 11.23
N ILE A 81 29.84 20.18 9.92
CA ILE A 81 29.02 19.30 9.13
C ILE A 81 29.84 18.79 7.94
N LEU A 82 29.84 17.47 7.75
CA LEU A 82 30.43 16.82 6.59
C LEU A 82 29.37 16.48 5.56
N PHE A 83 29.53 16.94 4.33
CA PHE A 83 28.74 16.56 3.17
C PHE A 83 29.60 15.78 2.19
N LYS A 84 29.05 14.73 1.57
CA LYS A 84 29.77 13.89 0.61
C LYS A 84 30.12 14.63 -0.66
N THR A 85 29.22 15.53 -1.12
CA THR A 85 29.38 16.35 -2.32
C THR A 85 28.86 17.77 -2.09
N PRO A 86 29.24 18.77 -2.93
CA PRO A 86 28.66 20.12 -2.90
C PRO A 86 27.14 20.12 -3.18
N ASP A 87 26.61 19.15 -3.92
CA ASP A 87 25.19 19.05 -4.19
C ASP A 87 24.43 18.49 -2.99
N ASP A 88 25.02 17.59 -2.20
CA ASP A 88 24.48 17.17 -0.92
C ASP A 88 24.40 18.34 0.07
N GLN A 89 25.39 19.25 0.05
CA GLN A 89 25.34 20.46 0.87
C GLN A 89 24.17 21.36 0.46
N LYS A 90 23.97 21.64 -0.84
CA LYS A 90 22.83 22.40 -1.33
C LYS A 90 21.49 21.79 -0.96
N ALA A 91 21.41 20.47 -0.94
CA ALA A 91 20.23 19.69 -0.57
C ALA A 91 20.10 19.51 0.95
N ASN A 92 21.02 20.07 1.76
CA ASN A 92 21.12 19.88 3.21
C ASN A 92 21.15 18.41 3.64
N LYS A 93 21.80 17.55 2.85
CA LYS A 93 21.93 16.12 3.09
C LYS A 93 23.25 15.84 3.83
N GLU A 94 23.21 16.02 5.14
CA GLU A 94 24.35 15.78 6.02
C GLU A 94 24.80 14.32 5.97
N LEU A 95 26.10 14.08 5.84
CA LEU A 95 26.69 12.75 5.98
C LEU A 95 27.05 12.45 7.45
N PHE A 96 27.57 13.46 8.15
CA PHE A 96 27.90 13.42 9.57
C PHE A 96 28.01 14.82 10.13
N HIS A 97 27.80 15.01 11.44
CA HIS A 97 28.07 16.29 12.08
C HIS A 97 28.58 16.13 13.53
N ILE A 98 29.28 17.16 13.97
CA ILE A 98 29.75 17.32 15.34
C ILE A 98 29.27 18.68 15.84
N ALA A 99 28.59 18.73 16.97
CA ALA A 99 28.14 19.97 17.58
C ALA A 99 29.06 20.39 18.73
N GLY A 100 29.27 21.72 18.85
CA GLY A 100 29.97 22.30 20.00
C GLY A 100 31.48 22.21 19.95
N PHE A 101 32.09 22.00 18.77
CA PHE A 101 33.52 22.02 18.58
C PHE A 101 34.07 23.44 18.82
N GLN A 102 35.09 23.55 19.68
CA GLN A 102 35.70 24.84 20.01
C GLN A 102 36.91 25.08 19.12
N VAL A 103 36.85 26.04 18.19
CA VAL A 103 37.99 26.52 17.41
C VAL A 103 38.79 27.54 18.25
N GLN A 104 40.07 27.25 18.44
CA GLN A 104 41.02 28.11 19.14
C GLN A 104 41.92 28.86 18.14
N LEU A 105 42.73 29.80 18.65
CA LEU A 105 43.72 30.56 17.84
C LEU A 105 44.84 29.68 17.25
N ASP A 106 45.08 28.57 17.87
CA ASP A 106 46.11 27.60 17.44
C ASP A 106 45.60 26.67 16.32
N GLU A 107 46.40 25.63 16.02
CA GLU A 107 46.01 24.58 15.09
C GLU A 107 44.93 23.70 15.69
N ASN A 108 43.81 23.58 15.00
CA ASN A 108 42.69 22.74 15.36
C ASN A 108 42.60 21.56 14.35
N VAL A 109 42.68 20.33 14.84
CA VAL A 109 42.61 19.13 14.02
C VAL A 109 41.24 18.46 14.25
N MET A 110 40.50 18.21 13.17
CA MET A 110 39.24 17.48 13.22
C MET A 110 39.16 16.48 12.06
N ASP A 111 39.32 15.22 12.38
CA ASP A 111 39.19 14.12 11.44
C ASP A 111 37.78 13.52 11.45
N PHE A 112 37.25 13.21 10.28
CA PHE A 112 36.01 12.44 10.09
C PHE A 112 36.37 11.04 9.57
N ASP A 113 36.42 10.07 10.46
CA ASP A 113 36.65 8.66 10.13
C ASP A 113 35.33 7.91 10.38
N LEU A 114 34.47 7.85 9.34
CA LEU A 114 33.14 7.27 9.46
C LEU A 114 33.17 5.76 9.69
N GLN A 115 34.27 5.08 9.30
CA GLN A 115 34.46 3.67 9.61
C GLN A 115 34.64 3.48 11.12
N LYS A 116 35.55 4.25 11.73
CA LYS A 116 35.77 4.18 13.17
C LYS A 116 34.54 4.62 13.96
N GLU A 117 33.83 5.62 13.45
CA GLU A 117 32.59 6.09 14.09
C GLU A 117 31.49 5.02 14.02
N ALA A 118 31.34 4.36 12.87
CA ALA A 118 30.44 3.21 12.74
C ALA A 118 30.82 2.04 13.66
N GLU A 119 32.12 1.76 13.82
CA GLU A 119 32.60 0.75 14.76
C GLU A 119 32.34 1.14 16.22
N ARG A 120 32.57 2.41 16.59
CA ARG A 120 32.26 2.94 17.93
C ARG A 120 30.78 2.87 18.23
N GLN A 121 29.95 3.29 17.27
CA GLN A 121 28.49 3.18 17.37
C GLN A 121 28.05 1.72 17.45
N ALA A 122 28.68 0.82 16.68
CA ALA A 122 28.38 -0.61 16.76
C ALA A 122 28.72 -1.20 18.14
N LYS A 123 29.82 -0.73 18.76
CA LYS A 123 30.22 -1.14 20.11
C LYS A 123 29.44 -0.42 21.22
N GLY A 124 28.63 0.59 20.88
CA GLY A 124 27.93 1.40 21.87
C GLY A 124 28.80 2.38 22.66
N GLU A 125 30.04 2.61 22.19
CA GLU A 125 30.97 3.55 22.80
C GLU A 125 30.52 4.99 22.51
N GLY A 126 30.35 5.81 23.53
CA GLY A 126 29.95 7.21 23.43
C GLY A 126 28.47 7.49 23.53
N LEU A 127 27.63 6.46 23.74
CA LEU A 127 26.21 6.62 24.09
C LEU A 127 26.07 6.94 25.58
N SER A 128 25.16 7.82 25.94
CA SER A 128 24.73 7.94 27.32
C SER A 128 24.10 6.61 27.78
N PRO A 129 24.07 6.32 29.10
CA PRO A 129 23.41 5.12 29.62
C PRO A 129 21.95 4.98 29.14
N GLU A 130 21.27 6.10 28.95
CA GLU A 130 19.88 6.17 28.48
C GLU A 130 19.76 5.81 26.99
N GLU A 131 20.65 6.34 26.15
CA GLU A 131 20.71 6.01 24.70
C GLU A 131 21.11 4.56 24.47
N ALA A 132 22.06 4.04 25.25
CA ALA A 132 22.47 2.63 25.19
C ALA A 132 21.31 1.71 25.55
N LYS A 133 20.53 2.04 26.59
CA LYS A 133 19.34 1.31 27.02
C LYS A 133 18.24 1.36 25.93
N ALA A 134 17.95 2.56 25.40
CA ALA A 134 16.94 2.72 24.34
C ALA A 134 17.31 1.91 23.09
N ARG A 135 18.59 1.88 22.70
CA ARG A 135 19.08 1.07 21.58
C ARG A 135 18.94 -0.43 21.84
N GLN A 136 19.27 -0.89 23.05
CA GLN A 136 19.11 -2.29 23.44
C GLN A 136 17.64 -2.72 23.40
N GLU A 137 16.74 -1.88 23.92
CA GLU A 137 15.30 -2.12 23.88
C GLU A 137 14.78 -2.14 22.44
N ALA A 138 15.21 -1.21 21.58
CA ALA A 138 14.88 -1.19 20.16
C ALA A 138 15.38 -2.44 19.44
N ALA A 139 16.63 -2.87 19.68
CA ALA A 139 17.20 -4.08 19.10
C ALA A 139 16.43 -5.35 19.55
N ALA A 140 16.10 -5.46 20.85
CA ALA A 140 15.33 -6.57 21.40
C ALA A 140 13.91 -6.61 20.77
N LYS A 141 13.26 -5.45 20.61
CA LYS A 141 11.97 -5.33 19.94
C LYS A 141 12.03 -5.76 18.48
N ALA A 142 13.04 -5.31 17.73
CA ALA A 142 13.25 -5.70 16.34
C ALA A 142 13.52 -7.20 16.19
N GLN A 143 14.32 -7.79 17.09
CA GLN A 143 14.58 -9.23 17.10
C GLN A 143 13.32 -10.03 17.41
N LYS A 144 12.52 -9.58 18.38
CA LYS A 144 11.23 -10.20 18.71
C LYS A 144 10.29 -10.16 17.50
N GLU A 145 10.17 -8.99 16.84
CA GLU A 145 9.35 -8.84 15.64
C GLU A 145 9.82 -9.78 14.51
N THR A 146 11.12 -9.84 14.24
CA THR A 146 11.71 -10.73 13.24
C THR A 146 11.40 -12.20 13.54
N THR A 147 11.52 -12.61 14.81
CA THR A 147 11.19 -13.97 15.23
C THR A 147 9.70 -14.26 15.07
N THR A 148 8.85 -13.32 15.46
CA THR A 148 7.39 -13.41 15.30
C THR A 148 7.03 -13.58 13.82
N VAL A 149 7.55 -12.73 12.93
CA VAL A 149 7.30 -12.80 11.48
C VAL A 149 7.73 -14.16 10.92
N LYS A 150 8.93 -14.65 11.29
CA LYS A 150 9.43 -15.97 10.84
C LYS A 150 8.52 -17.11 11.33
N THR A 151 8.07 -17.06 12.58
CA THR A 151 7.14 -18.05 13.14
C THR A 151 5.81 -18.06 12.40
N LEU A 152 5.24 -16.87 12.17
CA LEU A 152 3.97 -16.72 11.44
C LEU A 152 4.10 -17.21 10.00
N GLN A 153 5.20 -16.89 9.31
CA GLN A 153 5.46 -17.38 7.95
C GLN A 153 5.50 -18.90 7.91
N GLY A 154 6.24 -19.55 8.82
CA GLY A 154 6.32 -21.00 8.89
C GLY A 154 4.95 -21.66 9.12
N LYS A 155 4.12 -21.09 10.01
CA LYS A 155 2.75 -21.58 10.25
C LYS A 155 1.84 -21.38 9.05
N LEU A 156 1.95 -20.26 8.36
CA LEU A 156 1.17 -19.97 7.15
C LEU A 156 1.56 -20.92 6.00
N ASP A 157 2.84 -21.19 5.82
CA ASP A 157 3.33 -22.14 4.81
C ASP A 157 2.84 -23.56 5.10
N ALA A 158 2.91 -23.99 6.37
CA ALA A 158 2.38 -25.28 6.79
C ALA A 158 0.86 -25.40 6.57
N ALA A 159 0.11 -24.35 6.89
CA ALA A 159 -1.32 -24.30 6.65
C ALA A 159 -1.67 -24.35 5.16
N ASN A 160 -0.94 -23.60 4.32
CA ASN A 160 -1.15 -23.64 2.86
C ASN A 160 -0.86 -25.03 2.28
N ALA A 161 0.22 -25.69 2.71
CA ALA A 161 0.54 -27.06 2.30
C ALA A 161 -0.55 -28.04 2.73
N ALA A 162 -1.08 -27.92 3.95
CA ALA A 162 -2.17 -28.74 4.46
C ALA A 162 -3.47 -28.52 3.68
N ILE A 163 -3.81 -27.26 3.31
CA ILE A 163 -4.97 -26.96 2.45
C ILE A 163 -4.82 -27.65 1.08
N GLN A 164 -3.66 -27.59 0.46
CA GLN A 164 -3.39 -28.25 -0.82
C GLN A 164 -3.53 -29.77 -0.71
N ALA A 165 -3.10 -30.33 0.41
CA ALA A 165 -3.28 -31.76 0.72
C ALA A 165 -4.71 -32.12 1.15
N LYS A 166 -5.62 -31.16 1.26
CA LYS A 166 -6.98 -31.27 1.82
C LYS A 166 -7.02 -31.75 3.28
N ASP A 167 -5.92 -31.58 4.00
CA ASP A 167 -5.82 -31.78 5.45
C ASP A 167 -6.22 -30.48 6.17
N TYR A 168 -7.53 -30.24 6.18
CA TYR A 168 -8.07 -28.99 6.70
C TYR A 168 -7.90 -28.84 8.22
N ASP A 169 -7.85 -29.93 8.96
CA ASP A 169 -7.70 -29.90 10.42
C ASP A 169 -6.29 -29.45 10.81
N THR A 170 -5.27 -29.95 10.11
CA THR A 170 -3.89 -29.45 10.27
C THR A 170 -3.77 -27.95 9.85
N ALA A 171 -4.46 -27.55 8.79
CA ALA A 171 -4.49 -26.14 8.38
C ALA A 171 -5.12 -25.24 9.45
N ILE A 172 -6.28 -25.63 9.98
CA ILE A 172 -6.99 -24.92 11.06
C ILE A 172 -6.11 -24.81 12.30
N THR A 173 -5.44 -25.88 12.70
CA THR A 173 -4.53 -25.89 13.85
C THR A 173 -3.40 -24.87 13.67
N ASN A 174 -2.68 -24.91 12.55
CA ASN A 174 -1.58 -23.98 12.29
C ASN A 174 -2.03 -22.53 12.24
N LEU A 175 -3.20 -22.22 11.63
CA LEU A 175 -3.74 -20.87 11.54
C LEU A 175 -4.28 -20.38 12.90
N THR A 176 -4.86 -21.25 13.69
CA THR A 176 -5.27 -20.93 15.07
C THR A 176 -4.06 -20.56 15.92
N GLU A 177 -3.00 -21.35 15.87
CA GLU A 177 -1.75 -21.05 16.57
C GLU A 177 -1.09 -19.76 16.04
N ALA A 178 -1.14 -19.48 14.73
CA ALA A 178 -0.67 -18.24 14.17
C ALA A 178 -1.45 -17.02 14.72
N ASN A 179 -2.78 -17.13 14.82
CA ASN A 179 -3.62 -16.08 15.42
C ASN A 179 -3.39 -15.91 16.93
N GLN A 180 -2.93 -16.93 17.66
CA GLN A 180 -2.49 -16.82 19.06
C GLN A 180 -1.18 -16.03 19.17
N VAL A 181 -0.26 -16.20 18.21
CA VAL A 181 1.01 -15.46 18.16
C VAL A 181 0.79 -13.98 17.85
N ASP A 182 -0.06 -13.67 16.88
CA ASP A 182 -0.41 -12.29 16.52
C ASP A 182 -1.88 -12.18 16.07
N PRO A 183 -2.78 -11.88 17.01
CA PRO A 183 -4.22 -11.77 16.73
C PRO A 183 -4.61 -10.51 15.94
N THR A 184 -3.67 -9.60 15.66
CA THR A 184 -3.94 -8.31 15.03
C THR A 184 -3.83 -8.34 13.52
N ARG A 185 -3.39 -9.45 12.94
CA ARG A 185 -3.21 -9.60 11.49
C ARG A 185 -4.48 -10.15 10.84
N ASP A 186 -5.16 -9.29 10.12
CA ASP A 186 -6.39 -9.63 9.39
C ASP A 186 -6.24 -10.81 8.43
N VAL A 187 -5.10 -10.93 7.76
CA VAL A 187 -4.83 -12.02 6.80
C VAL A 187 -4.84 -13.41 7.47
N LEU A 188 -4.42 -13.52 8.72
CA LEU A 188 -4.41 -14.81 9.42
C LEU A 188 -5.84 -15.26 9.75
N TRP A 189 -6.69 -14.35 10.19
CA TRP A 189 -8.10 -14.61 10.42
C TRP A 189 -8.84 -14.94 9.11
N TYR A 190 -8.53 -14.21 8.04
CA TYR A 190 -9.08 -14.50 6.71
C TYR A 190 -8.72 -15.93 6.26
N ARG A 191 -7.44 -16.32 6.39
CA ARG A 191 -6.99 -17.68 6.04
C ARG A 191 -7.62 -18.76 6.91
N LEU A 192 -7.84 -18.47 8.20
CA LEU A 192 -8.55 -19.38 9.09
C LEU A 192 -10.01 -19.55 8.64
N GLY A 193 -10.66 -18.46 8.22
CA GLY A 193 -11.99 -18.50 7.60
C GLY A 193 -12.04 -19.39 6.36
N ASP A 194 -11.04 -19.27 5.46
CA ASP A 194 -10.90 -20.13 4.27
C ASP A 194 -10.75 -21.61 4.66
N ALA A 195 -9.88 -21.91 5.62
CA ALA A 195 -9.65 -23.30 6.06
C ALA A 195 -10.91 -23.91 6.64
N TYR A 196 -11.66 -23.21 7.49
CA TYR A 196 -12.93 -23.65 8.01
C TYR A 196 -13.99 -23.86 6.92
N ARG A 197 -14.11 -22.92 5.96
CA ARG A 197 -15.07 -23.00 4.85
C ARG A 197 -14.80 -24.21 3.96
N LEU A 198 -13.54 -24.47 3.63
CA LEU A 198 -13.13 -25.62 2.84
C LEU A 198 -13.37 -26.93 3.61
N SER A 199 -13.05 -26.94 4.90
CA SER A 199 -13.30 -28.03 5.79
C SER A 199 -14.79 -28.37 5.91
N ALA A 200 -15.64 -27.34 6.08
CA ALA A 200 -17.10 -27.49 6.11
C ALA A 200 -17.63 -28.16 4.83
N GLY A 201 -17.13 -27.73 3.66
CA GLY A 201 -17.50 -28.32 2.38
C GLY A 201 -17.12 -29.82 2.22
N ALA A 202 -16.15 -30.29 2.98
CA ALA A 202 -15.70 -31.66 2.99
C ALA A 202 -16.42 -32.53 4.04
N GLN A 203 -17.18 -31.93 4.98
CA GLN A 203 -17.89 -32.68 6.04
C GLN A 203 -19.14 -33.38 5.53
N THR A 204 -19.30 -34.62 5.93
CA THR A 204 -20.50 -35.41 5.67
C THR A 204 -21.54 -35.24 6.76
N ASP A 205 -21.14 -35.06 8.01
CA ASP A 205 -22.03 -34.76 9.14
C ASP A 205 -22.59 -33.33 9.03
N PRO A 206 -23.93 -33.15 8.99
CA PRO A 206 -24.55 -31.82 8.84
C PRO A 206 -24.26 -30.89 10.01
N ALA A 207 -24.22 -31.40 11.24
CA ALA A 207 -24.02 -30.57 12.43
C ALA A 207 -22.57 -30.08 12.49
N GLU A 208 -21.59 -30.94 12.20
CA GLU A 208 -20.18 -30.57 12.13
C GLU A 208 -19.94 -29.59 10.95
N ARG A 209 -20.60 -29.83 9.81
CA ARG A 209 -20.55 -28.90 8.66
C ARG A 209 -21.03 -27.51 9.05
N GLN A 210 -22.18 -27.40 9.68
CA GLN A 210 -22.73 -26.13 10.12
C GLN A 210 -21.79 -25.42 11.10
N LYS A 211 -21.30 -26.12 12.12
CA LYS A 211 -20.34 -25.60 13.10
C LYS A 211 -19.08 -25.03 12.42
N ARG A 212 -18.58 -25.70 11.38
CA ARG A 212 -17.40 -25.22 10.63
C ARG A 212 -17.72 -23.99 9.78
N TYR A 213 -18.92 -23.90 9.18
CA TYR A 213 -19.35 -22.66 8.52
C TYR A 213 -19.49 -21.51 9.51
N GLU A 214 -20.03 -21.71 10.69
CA GLU A 214 -20.11 -20.70 11.75
C GLU A 214 -18.70 -20.21 12.15
N SER A 215 -17.75 -21.15 12.38
CA SER A 215 -16.35 -20.79 12.67
C SER A 215 -15.68 -20.02 11.52
N SER A 216 -16.02 -20.35 10.28
CA SER A 216 -15.56 -19.63 9.09
C SER A 216 -16.08 -18.18 9.07
N ILE A 217 -17.38 -18.02 9.30
CA ILE A 217 -18.06 -16.73 9.35
C ILE A 217 -17.45 -15.82 10.44
N ASP A 218 -17.25 -16.35 11.65
CA ASP A 218 -16.61 -15.63 12.76
C ASP A 218 -15.20 -15.18 12.40
N SER A 219 -14.43 -16.06 11.77
CA SER A 219 -13.06 -15.75 11.34
C SER A 219 -13.03 -14.65 10.28
N TYR A 220 -13.91 -14.70 9.27
CA TYR A 220 -14.00 -13.63 8.26
C TYR A 220 -14.47 -12.31 8.86
N ASN A 221 -15.46 -12.33 9.76
CA ASN A 221 -15.92 -11.13 10.45
C ASN A 221 -14.78 -10.47 11.24
N LYS A 222 -13.95 -11.28 11.92
CA LYS A 222 -12.77 -10.76 12.62
C LYS A 222 -11.75 -10.16 11.68
N ALA A 223 -11.47 -10.80 10.54
CA ALA A 223 -10.59 -10.27 9.50
C ALA A 223 -11.08 -8.92 8.94
N ILE A 224 -12.39 -8.84 8.63
CA ILE A 224 -13.04 -7.63 8.12
C ILE A 224 -12.92 -6.50 9.14
N GLN A 225 -13.25 -6.77 10.42
CA GLN A 225 -13.14 -5.78 11.49
C GLN A 225 -11.72 -5.22 11.59
N LEU A 226 -10.70 -6.08 11.63
CA LEU A 226 -9.30 -5.66 11.74
C LEU A 226 -8.86 -4.80 10.55
N LEU A 227 -9.26 -5.17 9.33
CA LEU A 227 -8.93 -4.40 8.14
C LEU A 227 -9.66 -3.05 8.11
N GLN A 228 -10.93 -3.00 8.48
CA GLN A 228 -11.69 -1.74 8.61
C GLN A 228 -11.08 -0.81 9.66
N ASP A 229 -10.72 -1.34 10.82
CA ASP A 229 -10.02 -0.58 11.86
C ASP A 229 -8.67 -0.06 11.35
N GLY A 230 -7.96 -0.86 10.55
CA GLY A 230 -6.71 -0.47 9.91
C GLY A 230 -6.89 0.71 8.92
N ILE A 231 -7.94 0.67 8.12
CA ILE A 231 -8.30 1.74 7.18
C ILE A 231 -8.68 3.02 7.95
N GLN A 232 -9.58 2.92 8.93
CA GLN A 232 -10.07 4.06 9.71
C GLN A 232 -8.94 4.75 10.50
N ASN A 233 -8.00 3.99 11.05
CA ASN A 233 -6.88 4.49 11.84
C ASN A 233 -5.67 4.89 10.99
N GLY A 234 -5.78 4.90 9.65
CA GLY A 234 -4.71 5.31 8.73
C GLY A 234 -3.48 4.38 8.72
N LYS A 235 -3.61 3.14 9.20
CA LYS A 235 -2.56 2.12 9.13
C LYS A 235 -2.38 1.60 7.70
N GLU A 236 -3.49 1.52 6.94
CA GLU A 236 -3.50 1.14 5.53
C GLU A 236 -3.25 2.38 4.68
N LYS A 237 -2.01 2.51 4.20
CA LYS A 237 -1.58 3.69 3.42
C LYS A 237 -2.20 3.73 2.02
N ASP A 238 -2.41 2.57 1.41
CA ASP A 238 -3.06 2.42 0.11
C ASP A 238 -4.53 2.02 0.33
N THR A 239 -5.39 3.02 0.48
CA THR A 239 -6.82 2.81 0.74
C THR A 239 -7.51 2.08 -0.41
N ALA A 240 -7.11 2.29 -1.67
CA ALA A 240 -7.70 1.58 -2.81
C ALA A 240 -7.41 0.08 -2.73
N LYS A 241 -6.17 -0.30 -2.49
CA LYS A 241 -5.77 -1.70 -2.32
C LYS A 241 -6.41 -2.34 -1.08
N ALA A 242 -6.53 -1.59 0.01
CA ALA A 242 -7.21 -2.06 1.22
C ALA A 242 -8.71 -2.30 0.96
N ASN A 243 -9.37 -1.45 0.21
CA ASN A 243 -10.77 -1.63 -0.18
C ASN A 243 -10.97 -2.82 -1.12
N GLN A 244 -10.06 -3.08 -2.07
CA GLN A 244 -10.09 -4.29 -2.89
C GLN A 244 -9.94 -5.56 -2.02
N LYS A 245 -9.02 -5.55 -1.06
CA LYS A 245 -8.85 -6.63 -0.09
C LYS A 245 -10.12 -6.84 0.74
N LEU A 246 -10.72 -5.75 1.21
CA LEU A 246 -11.96 -5.77 1.98
C LEU A 246 -13.13 -6.36 1.16
N SER A 247 -13.23 -6.01 -0.12
CA SER A 247 -14.19 -6.59 -1.05
C SER A 247 -14.01 -8.11 -1.19
N GLY A 248 -12.75 -8.58 -1.30
CA GLY A 248 -12.45 -10.02 -1.31
C GLY A 248 -12.86 -10.73 -0.01
N PHE A 249 -12.65 -10.10 1.15
CA PHE A 249 -13.06 -10.65 2.44
C PHE A 249 -14.59 -10.77 2.55
N TYR A 250 -15.31 -9.73 2.14
CA TYR A 250 -16.78 -9.76 2.10
C TYR A 250 -17.30 -10.80 1.11
N THR A 251 -16.65 -11.00 -0.03
CA THR A 251 -17.03 -12.03 -1.02
C THR A 251 -16.94 -13.43 -0.40
N ASN A 252 -15.85 -13.75 0.29
CA ASN A 252 -15.69 -15.07 0.90
C ASN A 252 -16.61 -15.27 2.12
N LEU A 253 -16.89 -14.21 2.88
CA LEU A 253 -17.91 -14.24 3.94
C LEU A 253 -19.28 -14.53 3.35
N ALA A 254 -19.63 -13.91 2.22
CA ALA A 254 -20.90 -14.15 1.52
C ALA A 254 -21.00 -15.60 1.03
N ASP A 255 -19.92 -16.16 0.48
CA ASP A 255 -19.86 -17.58 0.08
C ASP A 255 -20.08 -18.53 1.27
N ALA A 256 -19.50 -18.20 2.44
CA ALA A 256 -19.71 -18.98 3.65
C ALA A 256 -21.18 -18.95 4.09
N TYR A 257 -21.80 -17.75 4.13
CA TYR A 257 -23.21 -17.58 4.44
C TYR A 257 -24.11 -18.33 3.44
N ALA A 258 -23.84 -18.23 2.13
CA ALA A 258 -24.62 -18.89 1.09
C ALA A 258 -24.61 -20.41 1.25
N ARG A 259 -23.44 -20.99 1.59
CA ARG A 259 -23.27 -22.42 1.83
C ARG A 259 -23.89 -22.89 3.14
N ASP A 260 -24.01 -22.00 4.11
CA ASP A 260 -24.73 -22.22 5.38
C ASP A 260 -26.23 -21.90 5.27
N HIS A 261 -26.74 -21.70 4.06
CA HIS A 261 -28.14 -21.36 3.75
C HIS A 261 -28.65 -20.06 4.38
N LYS A 262 -27.77 -19.17 4.83
CA LYS A 262 -28.05 -17.83 5.35
C LYS A 262 -28.11 -16.83 4.20
N ILE A 263 -29.17 -16.95 3.37
CA ILE A 263 -29.27 -16.27 2.07
C ILE A 263 -29.20 -14.74 2.19
N ASP A 264 -29.96 -14.17 3.13
CA ASP A 264 -30.03 -12.70 3.27
C ASP A 264 -28.70 -12.10 3.79
N ASP A 265 -27.96 -12.83 4.62
CA ASP A 265 -26.63 -12.41 5.09
C ASP A 265 -25.57 -12.55 3.99
N ALA A 266 -25.69 -13.57 3.15
CA ALA A 266 -24.86 -13.71 1.95
C ALA A 266 -25.04 -12.49 1.02
N VAL A 267 -26.28 -12.12 0.74
CA VAL A 267 -26.62 -10.97 -0.12
C VAL A 267 -26.05 -9.67 0.46
N LYS A 268 -26.26 -9.39 1.74
CA LYS A 268 -25.71 -8.20 2.42
C LYS A 268 -24.16 -8.16 2.31
N SER A 269 -23.51 -9.31 2.45
CA SER A 269 -22.05 -9.39 2.37
C SER A 269 -21.56 -9.15 0.94
N TYR A 270 -22.22 -9.68 -0.10
CA TYR A 270 -21.87 -9.34 -1.49
C TYR A 270 -22.14 -7.86 -1.82
N GLU A 271 -23.21 -7.26 -1.31
CA GLU A 271 -23.47 -5.82 -1.48
C GLU A 271 -22.38 -4.98 -0.78
N ALA A 272 -21.90 -5.41 0.38
CA ALA A 272 -20.76 -4.79 1.05
C ALA A 272 -19.46 -4.93 0.23
N ALA A 273 -19.25 -6.07 -0.44
CA ALA A 273 -18.12 -6.27 -1.36
C ALA A 273 -18.18 -5.29 -2.53
N ALA A 274 -19.34 -5.15 -3.18
CA ALA A 274 -19.53 -4.21 -4.30
C ALA A 274 -19.35 -2.75 -3.87
N LYS A 275 -19.73 -2.41 -2.64
CA LYS A 275 -19.53 -1.07 -2.07
C LYS A 275 -18.06 -0.79 -1.75
N ALA A 276 -17.34 -1.78 -1.23
CA ALA A 276 -15.92 -1.64 -0.90
C ALA A 276 -15.05 -1.47 -2.16
N ASP A 277 -15.35 -2.23 -3.22
CA ASP A 277 -14.70 -2.11 -4.52
C ASP A 277 -15.73 -2.07 -5.64
N PRO A 278 -16.07 -0.89 -6.16
CA PRO A 278 -17.03 -0.75 -7.28
C PRO A 278 -16.61 -1.50 -8.56
N THR A 279 -15.32 -1.79 -8.76
CA THR A 279 -14.87 -2.55 -9.93
C THR A 279 -15.26 -4.03 -9.85
N ALA A 280 -15.51 -4.55 -8.65
CA ALA A 280 -16.01 -5.89 -8.39
C ALA A 280 -17.54 -5.99 -8.39
N ALA A 281 -18.27 -4.87 -8.57
CA ALA A 281 -19.73 -4.82 -8.41
C ALA A 281 -20.46 -5.80 -9.34
N ALA A 282 -20.06 -5.92 -10.60
CA ALA A 282 -20.67 -6.86 -11.55
C ALA A 282 -20.55 -8.31 -11.05
N SER A 283 -19.37 -8.71 -10.55
CA SER A 283 -19.16 -10.05 -9.98
C SER A 283 -19.97 -10.28 -8.72
N ALA A 284 -20.06 -9.29 -7.85
CA ALA A 284 -20.87 -9.37 -6.63
C ALA A 284 -22.36 -9.54 -6.95
N TYR A 285 -22.91 -8.74 -7.88
CA TYR A 285 -24.31 -8.87 -8.29
C TYR A 285 -24.58 -10.17 -9.05
N PHE A 286 -23.63 -10.69 -9.82
CA PHE A 286 -23.76 -12.02 -10.42
C PHE A 286 -23.88 -13.09 -9.34
N ASN A 287 -23.04 -13.06 -8.31
CA ASN A 287 -23.08 -14.02 -7.21
C ASN A 287 -24.37 -13.92 -6.40
N ILE A 288 -24.90 -12.71 -6.16
CA ILE A 288 -26.22 -12.49 -5.56
C ILE A 288 -27.30 -13.19 -6.40
N GLY A 289 -27.28 -13.01 -7.74
CA GLY A 289 -28.19 -13.66 -8.64
C GLY A 289 -28.11 -15.18 -8.54
N ALA A 290 -26.91 -15.74 -8.50
CA ALA A 290 -26.71 -17.18 -8.33
C ALA A 290 -27.23 -17.70 -6.97
N VAL A 291 -26.99 -16.96 -5.88
CA VAL A 291 -27.50 -17.31 -4.53
C VAL A 291 -29.04 -17.32 -4.53
N TYR A 292 -29.68 -16.31 -5.08
CA TYR A 292 -31.13 -16.25 -5.17
C TYR A 292 -31.70 -17.34 -6.09
N THR A 293 -31.03 -17.65 -7.22
CA THR A 293 -31.43 -18.76 -8.11
C THR A 293 -31.43 -20.07 -7.35
N ASN A 294 -30.35 -20.37 -6.61
CA ASN A 294 -30.24 -21.60 -5.80
C ASN A 294 -31.25 -21.67 -4.66
N ALA A 295 -31.69 -20.51 -4.15
CA ALA A 295 -32.74 -20.40 -3.14
C ALA A 295 -34.17 -20.43 -3.72
N GLY A 296 -34.34 -20.55 -5.06
CA GLY A 296 -35.64 -20.52 -5.72
C GLY A 296 -36.28 -19.10 -5.78
N ARG A 297 -35.56 -18.07 -5.38
CA ARG A 297 -36.02 -16.67 -5.39
C ARG A 297 -35.78 -16.02 -6.76
N VAL A 298 -36.46 -16.54 -7.78
CA VAL A 298 -36.17 -16.26 -9.21
C VAL A 298 -36.31 -14.78 -9.56
N ASP A 299 -37.27 -14.06 -8.99
CA ASP A 299 -37.46 -12.63 -9.29
C ASP A 299 -36.33 -11.79 -8.72
N ASP A 300 -35.93 -12.07 -7.48
CA ASP A 300 -34.77 -11.43 -6.84
C ASP A 300 -33.49 -11.75 -7.60
N ALA A 301 -33.33 -12.99 -8.08
CA ALA A 301 -32.19 -13.40 -8.91
C ALA A 301 -32.11 -12.59 -10.20
N ASN A 302 -33.21 -12.44 -10.91
CA ASN A 302 -33.24 -11.68 -12.15
C ASN A 302 -32.97 -10.19 -11.91
N ALA A 303 -33.47 -9.61 -10.84
CA ALA A 303 -33.15 -8.24 -10.44
C ALA A 303 -31.65 -8.06 -10.14
N ALA A 304 -31.01 -9.07 -9.52
CA ALA A 304 -29.57 -9.05 -9.27
C ALA A 304 -28.76 -9.20 -10.57
N PHE A 305 -29.18 -10.07 -11.50
CA PHE A 305 -28.54 -10.16 -12.83
C PHE A 305 -28.71 -8.87 -13.63
N ASP A 306 -29.83 -8.15 -13.52
CA ASP A 306 -29.99 -6.82 -14.12
C ASP A 306 -29.00 -5.80 -13.56
N LYS A 307 -28.75 -5.79 -12.25
CA LYS A 307 -27.72 -4.97 -11.63
C LYS A 307 -26.30 -5.37 -12.12
N CYS A 308 -26.06 -6.68 -12.31
CA CYS A 308 -24.81 -7.17 -12.87
C CYS A 308 -24.59 -6.66 -14.29
N ILE A 309 -25.60 -6.78 -15.14
CA ILE A 309 -25.59 -6.30 -16.54
C ILE A 309 -25.42 -4.78 -16.62
N ALA A 310 -26.03 -4.03 -15.72
CA ALA A 310 -25.88 -2.58 -15.64
C ALA A 310 -24.44 -2.18 -15.25
N ALA A 311 -23.78 -2.96 -14.38
CA ALA A 311 -22.40 -2.73 -13.98
C ALA A 311 -21.39 -3.19 -15.04
N ASP A 312 -21.68 -4.28 -15.74
CA ASP A 312 -20.86 -4.81 -16.84
C ASP A 312 -21.74 -5.43 -17.92
N PRO A 313 -22.09 -4.66 -18.98
CA PRO A 313 -22.89 -5.16 -20.10
C PRO A 313 -22.20 -6.27 -20.93
N SER A 314 -20.91 -6.49 -20.77
CA SER A 314 -20.16 -7.55 -21.43
C SER A 314 -20.23 -8.90 -20.71
N ARG A 315 -20.83 -8.96 -19.54
CA ARG A 315 -20.94 -10.16 -18.71
C ARG A 315 -22.00 -11.12 -19.28
N ALA A 316 -21.61 -11.89 -20.28
CA ALA A 316 -22.51 -12.78 -21.02
C ALA A 316 -23.29 -13.75 -20.11
N GLU A 317 -22.64 -14.33 -19.11
CA GLU A 317 -23.24 -15.31 -18.20
C GLU A 317 -24.48 -14.78 -17.47
N ALA A 318 -24.53 -13.45 -17.18
CA ALA A 318 -25.67 -12.86 -16.51
C ALA A 318 -26.94 -12.89 -17.38
N TYR A 319 -26.81 -12.62 -18.68
CA TYR A 319 -27.91 -12.76 -19.64
C TYR A 319 -28.38 -14.20 -19.73
N TYR A 320 -27.45 -15.16 -19.84
CA TYR A 320 -27.79 -16.58 -19.92
C TYR A 320 -28.56 -17.05 -18.69
N GLN A 321 -28.05 -16.76 -17.49
CA GLN A 321 -28.70 -17.16 -16.24
C GLN A 321 -30.07 -16.51 -16.07
N LYS A 322 -30.23 -15.23 -16.44
CA LYS A 322 -31.53 -14.55 -16.46
C LYS A 322 -32.50 -15.25 -17.42
N GLY A 323 -32.05 -15.61 -18.62
CA GLY A 323 -32.85 -16.35 -19.58
C GLY A 323 -33.31 -17.73 -19.05
N VAL A 324 -32.40 -18.47 -18.42
CA VAL A 324 -32.72 -19.78 -17.79
C VAL A 324 -33.74 -19.61 -16.65
N ASN A 325 -33.55 -18.62 -15.78
CA ASN A 325 -34.48 -18.31 -14.68
C ASN A 325 -35.89 -17.94 -15.18
N LEU A 326 -35.97 -17.14 -16.23
CA LEU A 326 -37.25 -16.78 -16.85
C LEU A 326 -37.89 -18.01 -17.51
N LEU A 327 -37.12 -18.81 -18.23
CA LEU A 327 -37.62 -20.04 -18.87
C LEU A 327 -38.19 -21.03 -17.85
N GLY A 328 -37.60 -21.09 -16.63
CA GLY A 328 -38.14 -21.91 -15.54
C GLY A 328 -39.57 -21.54 -15.11
N LYS A 329 -40.07 -20.35 -15.49
CA LYS A 329 -41.44 -19.91 -15.29
C LYS A 329 -42.33 -20.12 -16.52
N ALA A 330 -41.83 -20.76 -17.59
CA ALA A 330 -42.62 -21.01 -18.79
C ALA A 330 -43.81 -21.94 -18.49
N THR A 331 -44.86 -21.75 -19.26
CA THR A 331 -46.07 -22.60 -19.22
C THR A 331 -46.23 -23.37 -20.54
N LEU A 332 -46.95 -24.48 -20.49
CA LEU A 332 -47.27 -25.23 -21.71
C LEU A 332 -48.71 -24.87 -22.18
N GLN A 333 -48.84 -24.53 -23.46
CA GLN A 333 -50.10 -24.36 -24.13
C GLN A 333 -50.17 -25.36 -25.30
N GLY A 334 -50.79 -26.50 -25.07
CA GLY A 334 -50.67 -27.65 -25.94
C GLY A 334 -49.22 -28.11 -26.03
N ASP A 335 -48.69 -28.26 -27.24
CA ASP A 335 -47.30 -28.64 -27.49
C ASP A 335 -46.33 -27.43 -27.52
N LYS A 336 -46.80 -26.22 -27.22
CA LYS A 336 -45.96 -25.03 -27.29
C LYS A 336 -45.54 -24.57 -25.88
N THR A 337 -44.26 -24.30 -25.72
CA THR A 337 -43.71 -23.64 -24.55
C THR A 337 -43.92 -22.13 -24.67
N ILE A 338 -44.67 -21.56 -23.74
CA ILE A 338 -44.89 -20.12 -23.61
C ILE A 338 -43.96 -19.58 -22.55
N ALA A 339 -42.85 -18.99 -23.01
CA ALA A 339 -41.88 -18.37 -22.12
C ALA A 339 -42.33 -16.97 -21.69
N PRO A 340 -42.02 -16.51 -20.46
CA PRO A 340 -42.24 -15.15 -20.04
C PRO A 340 -41.53 -14.12 -20.90
N PRO A 341 -42.05 -12.87 -20.99
CA PRO A 341 -41.34 -11.76 -21.66
C PRO A 341 -39.92 -11.58 -21.15
N GLY A 342 -38.99 -11.26 -22.05
CA GLY A 342 -37.59 -11.09 -21.74
C GLY A 342 -36.74 -12.36 -21.85
N THR A 343 -37.38 -13.56 -21.98
CA THR A 343 -36.64 -14.82 -22.06
C THR A 343 -35.82 -14.90 -23.37
N ALA A 344 -36.46 -14.66 -24.51
CA ALA A 344 -35.80 -14.68 -25.82
C ALA A 344 -34.72 -13.61 -25.91
N GLU A 345 -35.03 -12.40 -25.47
CA GLU A 345 -34.10 -11.27 -25.46
C GLU A 345 -32.84 -11.58 -24.64
N ALA A 346 -32.99 -12.23 -23.48
CA ALA A 346 -31.88 -12.59 -22.65
C ALA A 346 -30.93 -13.58 -23.36
N PHE A 347 -31.44 -14.63 -23.98
CA PHE A 347 -30.61 -15.58 -24.76
C PHE A 347 -30.01 -14.94 -26.01
N GLN A 348 -30.75 -14.06 -26.73
CA GLN A 348 -30.23 -13.32 -27.85
C GLN A 348 -29.06 -12.40 -27.43
N LYS A 349 -29.22 -11.69 -26.34
CA LYS A 349 -28.13 -10.85 -25.77
C LYS A 349 -26.91 -11.67 -25.38
N TYR A 350 -27.10 -12.83 -24.76
CA TYR A 350 -26.00 -13.74 -24.50
C TYR A 350 -25.24 -14.08 -25.81
N LEU A 351 -25.94 -14.43 -26.90
CA LEU A 351 -25.34 -14.80 -28.19
C LEU A 351 -24.70 -13.58 -28.90
N GLU A 352 -25.21 -12.38 -28.70
CA GLU A 352 -24.56 -11.14 -29.19
C GLU A 352 -23.21 -10.90 -28.50
N VAL A 353 -23.17 -11.06 -27.18
CA VAL A 353 -21.96 -10.81 -26.34
C VAL A 353 -20.95 -11.96 -26.46
N ALA A 354 -21.43 -13.21 -26.49
CA ALA A 354 -20.58 -14.40 -26.49
C ALA A 354 -21.08 -15.43 -27.54
N PRO A 355 -20.96 -15.13 -28.86
CA PRO A 355 -21.50 -15.99 -29.92
C PRO A 355 -20.90 -17.38 -29.97
N ASN A 356 -19.69 -17.57 -29.44
CA ASN A 356 -18.95 -18.81 -29.30
C ASN A 356 -18.67 -19.17 -27.84
N GLY A 357 -19.42 -18.58 -26.90
CA GLY A 357 -19.27 -18.85 -25.48
C GLY A 357 -19.73 -20.25 -25.10
N PRO A 358 -19.41 -20.70 -23.88
CA PRO A 358 -19.68 -22.09 -23.44
C PRO A 358 -21.16 -22.48 -23.51
N ASN A 359 -22.07 -21.52 -23.38
CA ASN A 359 -23.52 -21.75 -23.41
C ASN A 359 -24.15 -21.38 -24.77
N ALA A 360 -23.35 -21.07 -25.82
CA ALA A 360 -23.89 -20.58 -27.07
C ALA A 360 -24.81 -21.60 -27.77
N GLN A 361 -24.45 -22.88 -27.80
CA GLN A 361 -25.30 -23.90 -28.36
C GLN A 361 -26.58 -24.08 -27.53
N SER A 362 -26.45 -24.15 -26.21
CA SER A 362 -27.62 -24.25 -25.32
C SER A 362 -28.58 -23.08 -25.48
N ALA A 363 -28.07 -21.84 -25.60
CA ALA A 363 -28.89 -20.65 -25.82
C ALA A 363 -29.68 -20.73 -27.13
N LYS A 364 -29.05 -21.24 -28.22
CA LYS A 364 -29.73 -21.45 -29.50
C LYS A 364 -30.83 -22.49 -29.43
N ASP A 365 -30.56 -23.60 -28.74
CA ASP A 365 -31.51 -24.70 -28.59
C ASP A 365 -32.73 -24.26 -27.72
N LEU A 366 -32.46 -23.46 -26.66
CA LEU A 366 -33.50 -22.90 -25.81
C LEU A 366 -34.37 -21.86 -26.58
N LEU A 367 -33.76 -21.00 -27.39
CA LEU A 367 -34.50 -20.09 -28.28
C LEU A 367 -35.39 -20.85 -29.26
N ALA A 368 -34.90 -21.91 -29.88
CA ALA A 368 -35.69 -22.76 -30.76
C ALA A 368 -36.86 -23.42 -30.03
N SER A 369 -36.69 -23.89 -28.81
CA SER A 369 -37.73 -24.55 -28.02
C SER A 369 -38.89 -23.63 -27.67
N ILE A 370 -38.66 -22.32 -27.57
CA ILE A 370 -39.71 -21.31 -27.32
C ILE A 370 -40.25 -20.67 -28.62
N GLY A 371 -39.89 -21.21 -29.80
CA GLY A 371 -40.36 -20.74 -31.11
C GLY A 371 -39.77 -19.40 -31.53
N SER A 372 -38.70 -18.93 -30.95
CA SER A 372 -38.01 -17.71 -31.29
C SER A 372 -36.86 -17.98 -32.25
N SER A 373 -36.75 -17.18 -33.31
CA SER A 373 -35.58 -17.24 -34.21
C SER A 373 -34.39 -16.52 -33.61
N VAL A 374 -33.18 -17.01 -33.88
CA VAL A 374 -31.94 -16.34 -33.53
C VAL A 374 -31.70 -15.14 -34.45
N GLU A 375 -32.06 -13.93 -34.02
CA GLU A 375 -31.68 -12.71 -34.73
C GLU A 375 -30.27 -12.30 -34.28
N THR A 376 -29.25 -12.75 -35.01
CA THR A 376 -27.88 -12.27 -34.80
C THR A 376 -27.57 -11.15 -35.77
N THR A 377 -27.15 -10.00 -35.32
CA THR A 377 -26.57 -8.90 -36.12
C THR A 377 -25.21 -9.29 -36.73
N TYR A 378 -24.70 -10.47 -36.45
CA TYR A 378 -23.47 -11.03 -36.99
C TYR A 378 -23.73 -11.59 -38.41
N GLY A 379 -23.51 -10.73 -39.44
CA GLY A 379 -23.53 -11.20 -40.82
C GLY A 379 -24.30 -10.35 -41.83
N THR A 380 -24.95 -9.28 -41.46
CA THR A 380 -25.49 -8.32 -42.43
C THR A 380 -24.35 -7.49 -43.05
N LYS A 381 -23.61 -8.07 -44.00
CA LYS A 381 -22.88 -7.27 -44.99
C LYS A 381 -23.86 -6.27 -45.61
N LYS A 382 -23.70 -4.98 -45.30
CA LYS A 382 -24.37 -3.90 -46.03
C LYS A 382 -24.17 -4.16 -47.50
N LYS A 383 -25.25 -4.52 -48.25
CA LYS A 383 -25.25 -4.46 -49.71
C LYS A 383 -24.99 -3.01 -50.07
N GLN A 384 -23.80 -2.75 -50.63
CA GLN A 384 -23.55 -1.47 -51.29
C GLN A 384 -24.56 -1.31 -52.43
N PRO A 385 -25.18 -0.13 -52.58
CA PRO A 385 -26.02 0.13 -53.73
C PRO A 385 -25.12 0.10 -54.97
N LYS A 386 -25.49 -0.76 -55.95
CA LYS A 386 -24.90 -0.71 -57.28
C LYS A 386 -25.26 0.63 -57.89
N LYS A 387 -24.23 1.39 -58.29
CA LYS A 387 -24.38 2.52 -59.23
C LYS A 387 -24.76 2.04 -60.64
#